data_53d989460ccb4980caeac03ca873a074
#
_entry.id   53d989460ccb4980caeac03ca873a074
#
_cell.length_a   1.000
_cell.length_b   1.000
_cell.length_c   1.000
_cell.angle_alpha   90.00
_cell.angle_beta   90.00
_cell.angle_gamma   90.00
#
_symmetry.space_group_name_H-M   'P 1'
#
loop_
_entity.id
_entity.type
_entity.pdbx_description
1 polymer ?
#
loop_
_entity_poly.entity_id
_entity_poly.type
_entity_poly.pdbx_seq_one_letter_code
_entity_poly.pdbx_strand_id
1 'polypeptide(L)'
;MTYSRRNFIKKSSLGAIAASTLSINCQNNLSIPREGIYMGDFSDKPMKKIKAAFIGLNRGGSHLRNFATIENTEVVALCDLYENNVKRELERLYQYSPKTSNVKTYWGDENNWKIMLKEVRPDVVFISTNWNNHAPMAIESMKAGSHAFVEVPLAVTLEEMWDIVNTSEKTQKHCMMLENVNYGRAELMYLNMCRQNVIGELLHGEAAYIHELRWQMMQDEKGTGSWRTLHYRELNGNVYPTHGLGPVAQYMNLSRGDDNFKSLVSFSSPALGLSLIHI
;
A
#
# COMPACT_ATOMS: atom_id res chain seq x y z
N MET A 1 -8.87 -2.06 49.16
CA MET A 1 -9.17 -3.44 48.74
C MET A 1 -7.88 -4.03 48.18
N THR A 2 -7.22 -4.92 48.94
CA THR A 2 -5.97 -5.54 48.50
C THR A 2 -6.26 -6.66 47.52
N TYR A 3 -5.88 -6.44 46.27
CA TYR A 3 -5.96 -7.45 45.21
C TYR A 3 -4.92 -8.55 45.46
N SER A 4 -5.39 -9.73 45.89
CA SER A 4 -4.52 -10.90 46.11
C SER A 4 -4.11 -11.53 44.77
N ARG A 5 -2.83 -11.94 44.62
CA ARG A 5 -2.31 -12.68 43.46
C ARG A 5 -3.17 -13.92 43.13
N ARG A 6 -3.77 -14.56 44.10
CA ARG A 6 -4.64 -15.72 43.94
C ARG A 6 -5.96 -15.38 43.23
N ASN A 7 -6.51 -14.17 43.46
CA ASN A 7 -7.73 -13.68 42.78
C ASN A 7 -7.43 -13.24 41.35
N PHE A 8 -6.22 -12.74 41.08
CA PHE A 8 -5.78 -12.45 39.73
C PHE A 8 -5.65 -13.71 38.89
N ILE A 9 -4.98 -14.75 39.42
CA ILE A 9 -4.79 -16.03 38.70
C ILE A 9 -6.14 -16.72 38.46
N LYS A 10 -7.07 -16.72 39.43
CA LYS A 10 -8.41 -17.30 39.23
C LYS A 10 -9.24 -16.54 38.15
N LYS A 11 -9.13 -15.23 38.08
CA LYS A 11 -9.83 -14.44 37.04
C LYS A 11 -9.18 -14.59 35.67
N SER A 12 -7.85 -14.72 35.61
CA SER A 12 -7.11 -14.95 34.37
C SER A 12 -7.35 -16.35 33.81
N SER A 13 -7.45 -17.39 34.66
CA SER A 13 -7.77 -18.75 34.22
C SER A 13 -9.20 -18.90 33.73
N LEU A 14 -10.18 -18.17 34.32
CA LEU A 14 -11.54 -18.11 33.83
C LEU A 14 -11.63 -17.35 32.49
N GLY A 15 -10.83 -16.31 32.29
CA GLY A 15 -10.72 -15.60 31.01
C GLY A 15 -10.10 -16.48 29.91
N ALA A 16 -9.07 -17.28 30.26
CA ALA A 16 -8.44 -18.21 29.31
C ALA A 16 -9.37 -19.38 28.91
N ILE A 17 -10.20 -19.88 29.84
CA ILE A 17 -11.21 -20.90 29.53
C ILE A 17 -12.35 -20.31 28.68
N ALA A 18 -12.79 -19.08 28.95
CA ALA A 18 -13.75 -18.39 28.09
C ALA A 18 -13.21 -18.09 26.68
N ALA A 19 -11.92 -17.76 26.56
CA ALA A 19 -11.27 -17.57 25.27
C ALA A 19 -11.07 -18.90 24.50
N SER A 20 -10.89 -20.03 25.20
CA SER A 20 -10.76 -21.35 24.54
C SER A 20 -12.09 -21.94 24.11
N THR A 21 -13.23 -21.50 24.70
CA THR A 21 -14.58 -21.90 24.26
C THR A 21 -15.18 -20.97 23.22
N LEU A 22 -14.61 -19.78 23.03
CA LEU A 22 -14.84 -18.92 21.88
C LEU A 22 -13.83 -19.24 20.78
N SER A 23 -13.62 -20.50 20.48
CA SER A 23 -13.23 -20.94 19.14
C SER A 23 -14.41 -20.64 18.25
N ILE A 24 -14.60 -19.38 17.92
CA ILE A 24 -15.40 -18.99 16.76
C ILE A 24 -14.74 -19.76 15.61
N ASN A 25 -15.45 -20.76 15.13
CA ASN A 25 -15.16 -21.42 13.88
C ASN A 25 -15.25 -20.37 12.77
N CYS A 26 -14.23 -19.54 12.64
CA CYS A 26 -13.91 -18.79 11.42
C CYS A 26 -13.34 -19.77 10.39
N GLN A 27 -13.98 -20.92 10.24
CA GLN A 27 -13.94 -21.72 9.01
C GLN A 27 -15.02 -21.22 8.05
N ASN A 28 -15.18 -19.93 7.91
CA ASN A 28 -15.56 -19.41 6.62
C ASN A 28 -14.30 -19.50 5.77
N ASN A 29 -14.11 -20.66 5.16
CA ASN A 29 -13.38 -20.80 3.92
C ASN A 29 -14.10 -19.86 2.92
N LEU A 30 -13.79 -18.58 2.98
CA LEU A 30 -13.97 -17.65 1.89
C LEU A 30 -12.95 -18.07 0.83
N SER A 31 -13.17 -19.26 0.24
CA SER A 31 -12.57 -19.59 -1.04
C SER A 31 -13.28 -18.71 -2.06
N ILE A 32 -12.84 -17.47 -2.15
CA ILE A 32 -13.20 -16.62 -3.28
C ILE A 32 -12.60 -17.33 -4.50
N PRO A 33 -13.42 -17.75 -5.48
CA PRO A 33 -12.90 -18.47 -6.62
C PRO A 33 -11.86 -17.59 -7.33
N ARG A 34 -10.65 -18.09 -7.52
CA ARG A 34 -9.66 -17.43 -8.37
C ARG A 34 -10.10 -17.59 -9.81
N GLU A 35 -10.29 -16.47 -10.50
CA GLU A 35 -10.77 -16.45 -11.89
C GLU A 35 -9.64 -16.33 -12.93
N GLY A 36 -8.38 -16.42 -12.52
CA GLY A 36 -7.26 -16.10 -13.39
C GLY A 36 -6.01 -16.93 -13.17
N ILE A 37 -4.92 -16.48 -13.77
CA ILE A 37 -3.59 -17.11 -13.70
C ILE A 37 -2.85 -16.52 -12.50
N TYR A 38 -2.23 -17.37 -11.67
CA TYR A 38 -1.38 -16.92 -10.59
C TYR A 38 -0.26 -16.00 -11.10
N MET A 39 -0.19 -14.78 -10.55
CA MET A 39 0.69 -13.74 -11.05
C MET A 39 2.11 -13.76 -10.46
N GLY A 40 2.38 -14.63 -9.48
CA GLY A 40 3.69 -14.67 -8.81
C GLY A 40 4.85 -15.05 -9.75
N ASP A 41 4.57 -15.90 -10.73
CA ASP A 41 5.55 -16.35 -11.72
C ASP A 41 5.35 -15.69 -13.10
N PHE A 42 4.37 -14.79 -13.20
CA PHE A 42 4.08 -14.10 -14.45
C PHE A 42 5.10 -13.01 -14.72
N SER A 43 5.66 -12.99 -15.94
CA SER A 43 6.45 -11.89 -16.46
C SER A 43 5.89 -11.42 -17.80
N ASP A 44 5.69 -10.12 -17.94
CA ASP A 44 5.28 -9.52 -19.21
C ASP A 44 6.46 -9.51 -20.20
N LYS A 45 6.15 -9.32 -21.48
CA LYS A 45 7.18 -9.29 -22.53
C LYS A 45 8.13 -8.11 -22.30
N PRO A 46 9.43 -8.31 -22.52
CA PRO A 46 10.39 -7.21 -22.43
C PRO A 46 10.02 -6.05 -23.37
N MET A 47 10.02 -4.83 -22.83
CA MET A 47 9.73 -3.60 -23.57
C MET A 47 11.00 -2.78 -23.76
N LYS A 48 11.16 -2.19 -24.95
CA LYS A 48 12.31 -1.30 -25.24
C LYS A 48 12.22 0.00 -24.45
N LYS A 49 11.00 0.46 -24.15
CA LYS A 49 10.73 1.69 -23.43
C LYS A 49 9.42 1.54 -22.67
N ILE A 50 9.39 1.94 -21.41
CA ILE A 50 8.20 1.87 -20.54
C ILE A 50 7.59 3.27 -20.44
N LYS A 51 6.31 3.38 -20.81
CA LYS A 51 5.52 4.62 -20.73
C LYS A 51 4.73 4.65 -19.44
N ALA A 52 4.96 5.66 -18.61
CA ALA A 52 4.30 5.81 -17.33
C ALA A 52 3.38 7.04 -17.28
N ALA A 53 2.24 6.87 -16.61
CA ALA A 53 1.38 7.95 -16.18
C ALA A 53 1.32 8.02 -14.64
N PHE A 54 1.09 9.21 -14.10
CA PHE A 54 1.09 9.47 -12.66
C PHE A 54 -0.24 10.11 -12.24
N ILE A 55 -0.89 9.54 -11.23
CA ILE A 55 -2.14 10.04 -10.64
C ILE A 55 -1.88 10.39 -9.18
N GLY A 56 -2.13 11.66 -8.80
CA GLY A 56 -1.80 12.19 -7.49
C GLY A 56 -0.34 12.64 -7.40
N LEU A 57 -0.11 13.95 -7.51
CA LEU A 57 1.21 14.55 -7.72
C LEU A 57 1.80 15.22 -6.47
N ASN A 58 1.14 15.11 -5.32
CA ASN A 58 1.74 15.58 -4.08
C ASN A 58 2.81 14.57 -3.62
N ARG A 59 2.42 13.42 -3.08
CA ARG A 59 3.34 12.33 -2.74
C ARG A 59 3.97 11.72 -4.00
N GLY A 60 3.19 11.58 -5.06
CA GLY A 60 3.62 10.99 -6.34
C GLY A 60 4.73 11.75 -7.07
N GLY A 61 4.97 13.02 -6.72
CA GLY A 61 6.10 13.78 -7.27
C GLY A 61 7.47 13.16 -6.99
N SER A 62 7.63 12.42 -5.88
CA SER A 62 8.86 11.68 -5.60
C SER A 62 9.04 10.46 -6.51
N HIS A 63 7.95 9.74 -6.80
CA HIS A 63 7.97 8.62 -7.74
C HIS A 63 8.24 9.10 -9.16
N LEU A 64 7.59 10.20 -9.56
CA LEU A 64 7.81 10.86 -10.85
C LEU A 64 9.28 11.19 -11.07
N ARG A 65 9.91 11.86 -10.10
CA ARG A 65 11.33 12.21 -10.17
C ARG A 65 12.21 10.97 -10.32
N ASN A 66 12.00 9.96 -9.48
CA ASN A 66 12.80 8.75 -9.52
C ASN A 66 12.62 8.01 -10.85
N PHE A 67 11.40 7.87 -11.33
CA PHE A 67 11.10 7.19 -12.59
C PHE A 67 11.71 7.92 -13.80
N ALA A 68 11.63 9.25 -13.83
CA ALA A 68 12.15 10.06 -14.93
C ALA A 68 13.67 10.00 -15.11
N THR A 69 14.41 9.51 -14.10
CA THR A 69 15.86 9.32 -14.15
C THR A 69 16.29 7.92 -14.58
N ILE A 70 15.35 6.99 -14.72
CA ILE A 70 15.64 5.61 -15.15
C ILE A 70 15.77 5.58 -16.67
N GLU A 71 16.79 4.88 -17.18
CA GLU A 71 16.94 4.66 -18.61
C GLU A 71 15.77 3.84 -19.19
N ASN A 72 15.46 4.08 -20.45
CA ASN A 72 14.38 3.40 -21.17
C ASN A 72 12.98 3.60 -20.55
N THR A 73 12.76 4.73 -19.91
CA THR A 73 11.44 5.16 -19.40
C THR A 73 10.99 6.44 -20.08
N GLU A 74 9.67 6.67 -20.06
CA GLU A 74 9.04 7.86 -20.58
C GLU A 74 7.83 8.24 -19.73
N VAL A 75 7.79 9.46 -19.24
CA VAL A 75 6.61 10.05 -18.60
C VAL A 75 5.69 10.57 -19.69
N VAL A 76 4.50 10.00 -19.81
CA VAL A 76 3.55 10.33 -20.90
C VAL A 76 2.34 11.12 -20.40
N ALA A 77 1.99 11.05 -19.12
CA ALA A 77 0.88 11.82 -18.57
C ALA A 77 1.02 12.10 -17.06
N LEU A 78 0.49 13.25 -16.66
CA LEU A 78 0.34 13.68 -15.26
C LEU A 78 -1.13 13.99 -14.99
N CYS A 79 -1.67 13.49 -13.89
CA CYS A 79 -3.04 13.70 -13.46
C CYS A 79 -3.11 14.03 -11.98
N ASP A 80 -3.78 15.11 -11.62
CA ASP A 80 -4.09 15.48 -10.23
C ASP A 80 -5.42 16.26 -10.23
N LEU A 81 -6.13 16.23 -9.10
CA LEU A 81 -7.33 17.05 -8.94
C LEU A 81 -7.01 18.56 -8.99
N TYR A 82 -5.83 18.94 -8.50
CA TYR A 82 -5.39 20.33 -8.37
C TYR A 82 -4.41 20.70 -9.48
N GLU A 83 -4.78 21.71 -10.28
CA GLU A 83 -3.97 22.23 -11.38
C GLU A 83 -2.55 22.65 -10.95
N ASN A 84 -2.43 23.27 -9.77
CA ASN A 84 -1.14 23.71 -9.24
C ASN A 84 -0.16 22.55 -9.01
N ASN A 85 -0.65 21.36 -8.61
CA ASN A 85 0.18 20.18 -8.47
C ASN A 85 0.71 19.72 -9.84
N VAL A 86 -0.14 19.72 -10.85
CA VAL A 86 0.23 19.34 -12.22
C VAL A 86 1.28 20.28 -12.78
N LYS A 87 1.05 21.59 -12.70
CA LYS A 87 1.99 22.62 -13.18
C LYS A 87 3.35 22.51 -12.50
N ARG A 88 3.35 22.43 -11.16
CA ARG A 88 4.57 22.28 -10.35
C ARG A 88 5.40 21.06 -10.74
N GLU A 89 4.75 19.90 -10.85
CA GLU A 89 5.48 18.66 -11.14
C GLU A 89 5.88 18.57 -12.62
N LEU A 90 5.13 19.19 -13.55
CA LEU A 90 5.53 19.30 -14.95
C LEU A 90 6.79 20.16 -15.12
N GLU A 91 6.85 21.31 -14.45
CA GLU A 91 8.06 22.16 -14.44
C GLU A 91 9.26 21.42 -13.88
N ARG A 92 9.10 20.73 -12.75
CA ARG A 92 10.15 19.91 -12.15
C ARG A 92 10.61 18.78 -13.06
N LEU A 93 9.65 18.10 -13.73
CA LEU A 93 9.95 17.03 -14.66
C LEU A 93 10.90 17.48 -15.77
N TYR A 94 10.65 18.65 -16.36
CA TYR A 94 11.52 19.22 -17.39
C TYR A 94 12.93 19.57 -16.86
N GLN A 95 13.05 19.86 -15.56
CA GLN A 95 14.37 20.06 -14.93
C GLN A 95 15.13 18.74 -14.73
N TYR A 96 14.41 17.66 -14.29
CA TYR A 96 15.04 16.34 -14.05
C TYR A 96 15.34 15.59 -15.35
N SER A 97 14.50 15.77 -16.34
CA SER A 97 14.58 15.08 -17.63
C SER A 97 14.31 16.05 -18.79
N PRO A 98 15.31 16.85 -19.18
CA PRO A 98 15.15 17.85 -20.25
C PRO A 98 14.79 17.26 -21.61
N LYS A 99 14.98 15.95 -21.79
CA LYS A 99 14.61 15.22 -23.03
C LYS A 99 13.11 14.85 -23.06
N THR A 100 12.40 14.98 -21.93
CA THR A 100 10.95 14.72 -21.87
C THR A 100 10.20 15.78 -22.64
N SER A 101 9.28 15.35 -23.48
CA SER A 101 8.42 16.23 -24.28
C SER A 101 7.02 15.60 -24.41
N ASN A 102 6.02 16.41 -24.75
CA ASN A 102 4.65 15.96 -25.06
C ASN A 102 3.95 15.22 -23.90
N VAL A 103 4.20 15.61 -22.66
CA VAL A 103 3.47 15.07 -21.49
C VAL A 103 2.05 15.63 -21.49
N LYS A 104 1.06 14.75 -21.57
CA LYS A 104 -0.34 15.14 -21.42
C LYS A 104 -0.67 15.43 -19.98
N THR A 105 -1.50 16.41 -19.73
CA THR A 105 -1.87 16.85 -18.37
C THR A 105 -3.37 16.87 -18.18
N TYR A 106 -3.82 16.44 -16.99
CA TYR A 106 -5.23 16.30 -16.64
C TYR A 106 -5.45 16.81 -15.22
N TRP A 107 -6.48 17.67 -15.01
CA TRP A 107 -6.83 18.25 -13.71
C TRP A 107 -8.26 18.74 -13.64
N GLY A 108 -8.76 19.07 -12.45
CA GLY A 108 -10.02 19.80 -12.21
C GLY A 108 -11.26 18.92 -12.06
N ASP A 109 -11.24 17.68 -12.53
CA ASP A 109 -12.34 16.74 -12.34
C ASP A 109 -11.81 15.42 -11.78
N GLU A 110 -12.54 14.84 -10.82
CA GLU A 110 -12.17 13.60 -10.16
C GLU A 110 -12.15 12.36 -11.08
N ASN A 111 -12.75 12.44 -12.27
CA ASN A 111 -12.77 11.38 -13.27
C ASN A 111 -11.75 11.57 -14.40
N ASN A 112 -10.99 12.66 -14.41
CA ASN A 112 -10.02 12.94 -15.48
C ASN A 112 -8.94 11.86 -15.64
N TRP A 113 -8.63 11.10 -14.58
CA TRP A 113 -7.76 9.95 -14.69
C TRP A 113 -8.32 8.84 -15.59
N LYS A 114 -9.66 8.69 -15.66
CA LYS A 114 -10.30 7.71 -16.56
C LYS A 114 -10.16 8.15 -18.02
N ILE A 115 -10.25 9.46 -18.28
CA ILE A 115 -10.01 10.04 -19.61
C ILE A 115 -8.55 9.82 -19.99
N MET A 116 -7.62 10.11 -19.07
CA MET A 116 -6.20 9.89 -19.27
C MET A 116 -5.89 8.43 -19.65
N LEU A 117 -6.44 7.44 -18.92
CA LEU A 117 -6.23 6.01 -19.23
C LEU A 117 -6.66 5.66 -20.65
N LYS A 118 -7.82 6.16 -21.11
CA LYS A 118 -8.36 5.91 -22.46
C LYS A 118 -7.53 6.53 -23.56
N GLU A 119 -7.09 7.78 -23.35
CA GLU A 119 -6.38 8.56 -24.36
C GLU A 119 -4.90 8.25 -24.48
N VAL A 120 -4.25 7.93 -23.33
CA VAL A 120 -2.80 7.77 -23.26
C VAL A 120 -2.39 6.32 -23.37
N ARG A 121 -3.16 5.41 -22.75
CA ARG A 121 -2.85 3.97 -22.67
C ARG A 121 -1.40 3.71 -22.23
N PRO A 122 -1.01 4.15 -21.02
CA PRO A 122 0.33 3.95 -20.52
C PRO A 122 0.59 2.47 -20.23
N ASP A 123 1.86 2.05 -20.23
CA ASP A 123 2.25 0.71 -19.84
C ASP A 123 2.12 0.52 -18.33
N VAL A 124 2.40 1.57 -17.54
CA VAL A 124 2.29 1.56 -16.08
C VAL A 124 1.66 2.86 -15.58
N VAL A 125 0.86 2.74 -14.51
CA VAL A 125 0.23 3.87 -13.82
C VAL A 125 0.69 3.89 -12.37
N PHE A 126 1.29 5.00 -11.94
CA PHE A 126 1.61 5.29 -10.56
C PHE A 126 0.44 5.99 -9.90
N ILE A 127 -0.05 5.45 -8.78
CA ILE A 127 -1.24 5.93 -8.06
C ILE A 127 -0.83 6.34 -6.65
N SER A 128 -0.96 7.65 -6.35
CA SER A 128 -0.54 8.25 -5.08
C SER A 128 -1.59 9.24 -4.57
N THR A 129 -2.83 8.83 -4.61
CA THR A 129 -4.02 9.62 -4.23
C THR A 129 -4.38 9.41 -2.75
N ASN A 130 -5.62 9.70 -2.34
CA ASN A 130 -6.15 9.25 -1.06
C ASN A 130 -6.48 7.75 -1.10
N TRP A 131 -6.53 7.13 0.08
CA TRP A 131 -6.64 5.67 0.20
C TRP A 131 -7.88 5.06 -0.46
N ASN A 132 -9.03 5.76 -0.39
CA ASN A 132 -10.29 5.28 -0.98
C ASN A 132 -10.22 5.17 -2.51
N ASN A 133 -9.29 5.85 -3.15
CA ASN A 133 -9.12 5.85 -4.60
C ASN A 133 -8.05 4.85 -5.08
N HIS A 134 -7.23 4.29 -4.19
CA HIS A 134 -6.16 3.40 -4.57
C HIS A 134 -6.68 2.15 -5.30
N ALA A 135 -7.58 1.39 -4.69
CA ALA A 135 -8.13 0.18 -5.28
C ALA A 135 -8.93 0.43 -6.57
N PRO A 136 -9.91 1.36 -6.61
CA PRO A 136 -10.63 1.65 -7.84
C PRO A 136 -9.73 2.07 -9.00
N MET A 137 -8.74 2.92 -8.75
CA MET A 137 -7.81 3.37 -9.79
C MET A 137 -6.88 2.25 -10.26
N ALA A 138 -6.41 1.38 -9.36
CA ALA A 138 -5.60 0.23 -9.71
C ALA A 138 -6.37 -0.76 -10.59
N ILE A 139 -7.59 -1.10 -10.19
CA ILE A 139 -8.47 -2.02 -10.92
C ILE A 139 -8.75 -1.50 -12.33
N GLU A 140 -9.16 -0.25 -12.47
CA GLU A 140 -9.45 0.32 -13.79
C GLU A 140 -8.19 0.49 -14.66
N SER A 141 -7.03 0.77 -14.05
CA SER A 141 -5.75 0.81 -14.77
C SER A 141 -5.41 -0.56 -15.36
N MET A 142 -5.56 -1.64 -14.58
CA MET A 142 -5.33 -3.00 -15.06
C MET A 142 -6.33 -3.42 -16.14
N LYS A 143 -7.61 -3.07 -15.99
CA LYS A 143 -8.63 -3.29 -17.03
C LYS A 143 -8.35 -2.53 -18.32
N ALA A 144 -7.74 -1.34 -18.21
CA ALA A 144 -7.30 -0.54 -19.36
C ALA A 144 -6.02 -1.07 -20.03
N GLY A 145 -5.39 -2.13 -19.47
CA GLY A 145 -4.20 -2.78 -20.01
C GLY A 145 -2.88 -2.29 -19.44
N SER A 146 -2.90 -1.44 -18.41
CA SER A 146 -1.71 -0.91 -17.72
C SER A 146 -1.38 -1.73 -16.47
N HIS A 147 -0.11 -1.86 -16.12
CA HIS A 147 0.30 -2.27 -14.78
C HIS A 147 -0.01 -1.15 -13.76
N ALA A 148 -0.36 -1.49 -12.54
CA ALA A 148 -0.68 -0.53 -11.49
C ALA A 148 0.37 -0.54 -10.38
N PHE A 149 0.94 0.61 -10.07
CA PHE A 149 1.88 0.81 -8.97
C PHE A 149 1.25 1.80 -7.98
N VAL A 150 0.95 1.32 -6.78
CA VAL A 150 0.05 2.00 -5.84
C VAL A 150 0.76 2.30 -4.53
N GLU A 151 0.63 3.52 -4.04
CA GLU A 151 1.09 3.91 -2.70
C GLU A 151 0.40 3.11 -1.60
N VAL A 152 1.02 3.09 -0.43
CA VAL A 152 0.52 2.41 0.78
C VAL A 152 -0.62 3.22 1.41
N PRO A 153 -1.67 2.53 1.86
CA PRO A 153 -2.03 1.13 1.69
C PRO A 153 -2.62 0.83 0.31
N LEU A 154 -2.50 -0.40 -0.15
CA LEU A 154 -3.01 -0.81 -1.46
C LEU A 154 -4.54 -0.71 -1.55
N ALA A 155 -5.25 -1.03 -0.47
CA ALA A 155 -6.70 -1.00 -0.34
C ALA A 155 -7.10 -0.77 1.12
N VAL A 156 -8.35 -0.42 1.37
CA VAL A 156 -8.89 -0.15 2.71
C VAL A 156 -9.93 -1.17 3.16
N THR A 157 -10.43 -2.03 2.27
CA THR A 157 -11.32 -3.13 2.59
C THR A 157 -10.79 -4.47 2.09
N LEU A 158 -11.30 -5.56 2.65
CA LEU A 158 -10.94 -6.92 2.24
C LEU A 158 -11.47 -7.22 0.82
N GLU A 159 -12.65 -6.73 0.50
CA GLU A 159 -13.27 -6.85 -0.82
C GLU A 159 -12.38 -6.21 -1.89
N GLU A 160 -11.94 -4.97 -1.67
CA GLU A 160 -11.03 -4.28 -2.58
C GLU A 160 -9.71 -5.06 -2.80
N MET A 161 -9.16 -5.67 -1.75
CA MET A 161 -7.95 -6.48 -1.85
C MET A 161 -8.16 -7.68 -2.79
N TRP A 162 -9.29 -8.38 -2.65
CA TRP A 162 -9.63 -9.49 -3.53
C TRP A 162 -9.95 -9.04 -4.95
N ASP A 163 -10.63 -7.92 -5.12
CA ASP A 163 -10.91 -7.35 -6.45
C ASP A 163 -9.63 -7.00 -7.21
N ILE A 164 -8.62 -6.47 -6.50
CA ILE A 164 -7.30 -6.22 -7.09
C ILE A 164 -6.63 -7.53 -7.51
N VAL A 165 -6.59 -8.54 -6.65
CA VAL A 165 -5.99 -9.84 -6.96
C VAL A 165 -6.68 -10.47 -8.16
N ASN A 166 -8.01 -10.59 -8.13
CA ASN A 166 -8.80 -11.17 -9.21
C ASN A 166 -8.64 -10.40 -10.52
N THR A 167 -8.60 -9.06 -10.46
CA THR A 167 -8.37 -8.23 -11.65
C THR A 167 -6.97 -8.44 -12.22
N SER A 168 -5.95 -8.50 -11.37
CA SER A 168 -4.56 -8.77 -11.77
C SER A 168 -4.45 -10.13 -12.49
N GLU A 169 -5.00 -11.19 -11.89
CA GLU A 169 -5.01 -12.54 -12.48
C GLU A 169 -5.79 -12.59 -13.80
N LYS A 170 -6.95 -11.93 -13.89
CA LYS A 170 -7.80 -11.92 -15.08
C LYS A 170 -7.21 -11.10 -16.24
N THR A 171 -6.60 -9.97 -15.94
CA THR A 171 -6.03 -9.07 -16.97
C THR A 171 -4.58 -9.37 -17.28
N GLN A 172 -3.91 -10.22 -16.50
CA GLN A 172 -2.48 -10.47 -16.57
C GLN A 172 -1.67 -9.17 -16.46
N LYS A 173 -2.11 -8.26 -15.57
CA LYS A 173 -1.39 -7.03 -15.26
C LYS A 173 -0.95 -7.03 -13.80
N HIS A 174 0.32 -6.70 -13.57
CA HIS A 174 0.84 -6.59 -12.21
C HIS A 174 0.21 -5.42 -11.48
N CYS A 175 -0.14 -5.66 -10.20
CA CYS A 175 -0.42 -4.63 -9.24
C CYS A 175 0.64 -4.68 -8.14
N MET A 176 1.43 -3.64 -8.00
CA MET A 176 2.51 -3.54 -7.01
C MET A 176 2.19 -2.47 -5.99
N MET A 177 2.17 -2.84 -4.71
CA MET A 177 2.18 -1.87 -3.61
C MET A 177 3.59 -1.31 -3.45
N LEU A 178 3.71 0.01 -3.45
CA LEU A 178 4.98 0.73 -3.34
C LEU A 178 5.43 0.85 -1.87
N GLU A 179 5.62 -0.30 -1.22
CA GLU A 179 6.10 -0.37 0.17
C GLU A 179 7.59 0.03 0.24
N ASN A 180 7.83 1.29 0.54
CA ASN A 180 9.17 1.87 0.47
C ASN A 180 10.16 1.26 1.47
N VAL A 181 9.69 0.80 2.64
CA VAL A 181 10.57 0.23 3.67
C VAL A 181 11.21 -1.08 3.19
N ASN A 182 10.57 -1.84 2.31
CA ASN A 182 11.16 -3.05 1.71
C ASN A 182 12.44 -2.78 0.88
N TYR A 183 12.65 -1.55 0.43
CA TYR A 183 13.70 -1.19 -0.54
C TYR A 183 14.75 -0.26 0.04
N GLY A 184 14.76 -0.04 1.34
CA GLY A 184 15.82 0.65 2.03
C GLY A 184 17.15 -0.13 1.92
N ARG A 185 18.28 0.57 1.93
CA ARG A 185 19.59 -0.06 1.81
C ARG A 185 19.86 -1.08 2.91
N ALA A 186 19.45 -0.76 4.14
CA ALA A 186 19.61 -1.67 5.29
C ALA A 186 18.72 -2.89 5.15
N GLU A 187 17.46 -2.69 4.78
CA GLU A 187 16.47 -3.76 4.60
C GLU A 187 16.90 -4.72 3.48
N LEU A 188 17.40 -4.22 2.36
CA LEU A 188 17.94 -5.05 1.27
C LEU A 188 19.21 -5.79 1.68
N MET A 189 20.06 -5.20 2.50
CA MET A 189 21.23 -5.87 3.07
C MET A 189 20.80 -7.03 3.97
N TYR A 190 19.89 -6.81 4.90
CA TYR A 190 19.39 -7.87 5.79
C TYR A 190 18.67 -8.96 5.00
N LEU A 191 17.87 -8.61 4.01
CA LEU A 191 17.25 -9.59 3.12
C LEU A 191 18.29 -10.47 2.43
N ASN A 192 19.37 -9.89 1.94
CA ASN A 192 20.46 -10.64 1.33
C ASN A 192 21.16 -11.55 2.35
N MET A 193 21.42 -11.07 3.57
CA MET A 193 22.00 -11.90 4.65
C MET A 193 21.10 -13.10 4.99
N CYS A 194 19.78 -12.90 5.06
CA CYS A 194 18.83 -13.99 5.27
C CYS A 194 18.89 -15.02 4.12
N ARG A 195 18.88 -14.54 2.87
CA ARG A 195 18.95 -15.41 1.67
C ARG A 195 20.27 -16.18 1.57
N GLN A 196 21.35 -15.62 2.07
CA GLN A 196 22.67 -16.26 2.13
C GLN A 196 22.87 -17.13 3.41
N ASN A 197 21.83 -17.25 4.23
CA ASN A 197 21.86 -17.98 5.50
C ASN A 197 22.97 -17.50 6.48
N VAL A 198 23.34 -16.21 6.41
CA VAL A 198 24.38 -15.62 7.27
C VAL A 198 23.92 -15.55 8.72
N ILE A 199 22.62 -15.36 8.95
CA ILE A 199 22.00 -15.22 10.29
C ILE A 199 21.49 -16.59 10.78
N GLY A 200 21.43 -17.58 9.91
CA GLY A 200 20.79 -18.88 10.20
C GLY A 200 19.27 -18.82 10.02
N GLU A 201 18.59 -19.83 10.59
CA GLU A 201 17.13 -19.94 10.50
C GLU A 201 16.44 -18.90 11.37
N LEU A 202 15.48 -18.17 10.80
CA LEU A 202 14.72 -17.13 11.49
C LEU A 202 13.48 -17.73 12.17
N LEU A 203 13.44 -17.65 13.49
CA LEU A 203 12.36 -18.20 14.31
C LEU A 203 11.31 -17.15 14.73
N HIS A 204 11.68 -15.87 14.72
CA HIS A 204 10.84 -14.77 15.15
C HIS A 204 11.18 -13.49 14.39
N GLY A 205 10.17 -12.69 14.09
CA GLY A 205 10.33 -11.35 13.53
C GLY A 205 9.45 -10.36 14.27
N GLU A 206 10.01 -9.20 14.59
CA GLU A 206 9.31 -8.09 15.24
C GLU A 206 9.56 -6.80 14.48
N ALA A 207 8.53 -5.99 14.32
CA ALA A 207 8.64 -4.68 13.70
C ALA A 207 7.59 -3.71 14.26
N ALA A 208 7.91 -2.41 14.22
CA ALA A 208 7.02 -1.37 14.69
C ALA A 208 6.94 -0.22 13.68
N TYR A 209 5.74 0.34 13.54
CA TYR A 209 5.54 1.63 12.89
C TYR A 209 5.19 2.67 13.95
N ILE A 210 6.13 3.56 14.23
CA ILE A 210 5.99 4.64 15.21
C ILE A 210 6.30 5.95 14.50
N HIS A 211 5.29 6.80 14.34
CA HIS A 211 5.43 8.04 13.57
C HIS A 211 4.64 9.19 14.16
N GLU A 212 5.27 10.37 14.25
CA GLU A 212 4.61 11.59 14.64
C GLU A 212 3.85 12.19 13.45
N LEU A 213 2.53 12.14 13.47
CA LEU A 213 1.66 12.58 12.38
C LEU A 213 0.69 13.71 12.77
N ARG A 214 0.78 14.27 13.98
CA ARG A 214 -0.14 15.31 14.44
C ARG A 214 -0.18 16.52 13.51
N TRP A 215 0.98 16.95 13.02
CA TRP A 215 1.08 18.05 12.07
C TRP A 215 0.29 17.79 10.78
N GLN A 216 0.25 16.56 10.30
CA GLN A 216 -0.46 16.18 9.09
C GLN A 216 -1.97 16.07 9.33
N MET A 217 -2.38 15.58 10.50
CA MET A 217 -3.78 15.45 10.87
C MET A 217 -4.46 16.79 11.14
N MET A 218 -3.69 17.82 11.51
CA MET A 218 -4.20 19.15 11.82
C MET A 218 -4.22 20.10 10.61
N GLN A 219 -3.88 19.62 9.41
CA GLN A 219 -3.95 20.44 8.20
C GLN A 219 -5.38 20.56 7.69
N ASP A 220 -5.87 21.79 7.54
CA ASP A 220 -7.21 22.08 7.02
C ASP A 220 -7.27 22.13 5.49
N GLU A 221 -6.13 22.27 4.83
CA GLU A 221 -6.06 22.43 3.38
C GLU A 221 -6.39 21.12 2.64
N LYS A 222 -7.26 21.23 1.65
CA LYS A 222 -7.55 20.12 0.74
C LYS A 222 -6.27 19.70 -0.01
N GLY A 223 -6.10 18.40 -0.19
CA GLY A 223 -4.94 17.84 -0.90
C GLY A 223 -3.66 17.72 -0.09
N THR A 224 -3.66 18.06 1.20
CA THR A 224 -2.45 18.02 2.04
C THR A 224 -2.24 16.72 2.78
N GLY A 225 -3.27 16.01 3.14
CA GLY A 225 -3.19 14.77 3.91
C GLY A 225 -4.14 14.70 5.09
N SER A 226 -4.87 15.79 5.37
CA SER A 226 -5.91 15.87 6.40
C SER A 226 -7.03 14.82 6.21
N TRP A 227 -7.25 14.33 5.01
CA TRP A 227 -8.17 13.23 4.70
C TRP A 227 -7.85 11.95 5.49
N ARG A 228 -6.61 11.76 5.95
CA ARG A 228 -6.21 10.61 6.80
C ARG A 228 -6.87 10.67 8.18
N THR A 229 -7.18 11.86 8.68
CA THR A 229 -7.82 12.05 9.99
C THR A 229 -9.16 11.31 10.07
N LEU A 230 -9.92 11.26 8.98
CA LEU A 230 -11.17 10.50 8.92
C LEU A 230 -10.92 8.99 9.15
N HIS A 231 -9.92 8.43 8.47
CA HIS A 231 -9.56 7.02 8.65
C HIS A 231 -9.06 6.73 10.07
N TYR A 232 -8.20 7.60 10.64
CA TYR A 232 -7.72 7.44 12.02
C TYR A 232 -8.85 7.52 13.05
N ARG A 233 -9.87 8.33 12.79
CA ARG A 233 -11.04 8.45 13.65
C ARG A 233 -11.91 7.21 13.62
N GLU A 234 -12.09 6.60 12.46
CA GLU A 234 -12.99 5.47 12.22
C GLU A 234 -12.34 4.11 12.49
N LEU A 235 -11.01 4.02 12.31
CA LEU A 235 -10.26 2.78 12.42
C LEU A 235 -9.34 2.83 13.65
N ASN A 236 -9.69 2.10 14.69
CA ASN A 236 -8.82 1.93 15.86
C ASN A 236 -7.81 0.80 15.61
N GLY A 237 -6.73 1.11 14.93
CA GLY A 237 -5.71 0.13 14.60
C GLY A 237 -4.47 0.75 13.93
N ASN A 238 -3.51 -0.09 13.60
CA ASN A 238 -2.35 0.32 12.83
C ASN A 238 -2.71 0.47 11.35
N VAL A 239 -2.69 1.70 10.83
CA VAL A 239 -3.04 2.01 9.45
C VAL A 239 -1.91 1.78 8.45
N TYR A 240 -0.67 1.54 8.94
CA TYR A 240 0.51 1.22 8.12
C TYR A 240 1.25 -0.04 8.61
N PRO A 241 0.55 -1.19 8.79
CA PRO A 241 1.20 -2.41 9.28
C PRO A 241 2.26 -2.92 8.29
N THR A 242 2.13 -2.61 7.02
CA THR A 242 3.02 -3.06 5.95
C THR A 242 4.43 -2.54 6.06
N HIS A 243 4.65 -1.37 6.67
CA HIS A 243 6.00 -0.84 6.91
C HIS A 243 6.86 -1.73 7.84
N GLY A 244 6.21 -2.46 8.75
CA GLY A 244 6.90 -3.45 9.57
C GLY A 244 6.76 -4.86 9.02
N LEU A 245 5.54 -5.26 8.66
CA LEU A 245 5.24 -6.60 8.18
C LEU A 245 5.91 -6.93 6.84
N GLY A 246 6.07 -5.95 5.96
CA GLY A 246 6.70 -6.14 4.65
C GLY A 246 8.12 -6.69 4.73
N PRO A 247 9.06 -6.01 5.42
CA PRO A 247 10.41 -6.52 5.62
C PRO A 247 10.44 -7.87 6.33
N VAL A 248 9.70 -8.03 7.43
CA VAL A 248 9.65 -9.28 8.19
C VAL A 248 9.17 -10.45 7.31
N ALA A 249 8.11 -10.25 6.54
CA ALA A 249 7.59 -11.28 5.63
C ALA A 249 8.60 -11.66 4.55
N GLN A 250 9.41 -10.70 4.05
CA GLN A 250 10.47 -10.98 3.09
C GLN A 250 11.65 -11.74 3.72
N TYR A 251 12.07 -11.36 4.92
CA TYR A 251 13.19 -12.02 5.62
C TYR A 251 12.86 -13.47 5.96
N MET A 252 11.63 -13.72 6.41
CA MET A 252 11.14 -15.04 6.78
C MET A 252 10.54 -15.82 5.60
N ASN A 253 10.56 -15.29 4.39
CA ASN A 253 9.99 -15.87 3.16
C ASN A 253 8.50 -16.27 3.27
N LEU A 254 7.73 -15.54 4.08
CA LEU A 254 6.31 -15.82 4.32
C LEU A 254 5.47 -15.62 3.07
N SER A 255 4.55 -16.58 2.81
CA SER A 255 3.65 -16.60 1.64
C SER A 255 4.37 -16.59 0.27
N ARG A 256 5.64 -16.98 0.24
CA ARG A 256 6.46 -17.09 -0.99
C ARG A 256 7.12 -18.48 -1.14
N GLY A 257 6.93 -19.36 -0.19
CA GLY A 257 7.39 -20.74 -0.13
C GLY A 257 6.36 -21.58 0.60
N ASP A 258 6.84 -22.55 1.37
CA ASP A 258 5.99 -23.47 2.14
C ASP A 258 5.42 -22.83 3.41
N ASP A 259 5.98 -21.69 3.85
CA ASP A 259 5.57 -21.01 5.07
C ASP A 259 4.54 -19.90 4.81
N ASN A 260 3.55 -19.79 5.70
CA ASN A 260 2.47 -18.81 5.58
C ASN A 260 1.88 -18.42 6.94
N PHE A 261 1.04 -17.36 6.93
CA PHE A 261 0.32 -16.93 8.12
C PHE A 261 -0.78 -17.92 8.49
N LYS A 262 -0.79 -18.41 9.73
CA LYS A 262 -1.84 -19.31 10.26
C LYS A 262 -2.93 -18.57 11.02
N SER A 263 -2.58 -17.49 11.71
CA SER A 263 -3.51 -16.70 12.51
C SER A 263 -3.04 -15.25 12.64
N LEU A 264 -3.98 -14.37 12.88
CA LEU A 264 -3.76 -12.96 13.21
C LEU A 264 -4.51 -12.64 14.50
N VAL A 265 -3.84 -11.98 15.43
CA VAL A 265 -4.46 -11.43 16.66
C VAL A 265 -4.10 -9.95 16.73
N SER A 266 -5.07 -9.12 17.04
CA SER A 266 -4.89 -7.68 17.17
C SER A 266 -5.34 -7.19 18.55
N PHE A 267 -4.53 -6.31 19.14
CA PHE A 267 -4.84 -5.60 20.37
C PHE A 267 -4.69 -4.11 20.15
N SER A 268 -5.65 -3.33 20.64
CA SER A 268 -5.62 -1.88 20.58
C SER A 268 -5.79 -1.27 21.95
N SER A 269 -5.04 -0.20 22.22
CA SER A 269 -5.31 0.71 23.34
C SER A 269 -6.33 1.78 22.93
N PRO A 270 -7.00 2.46 23.88
CA PRO A 270 -7.83 3.60 23.56
C PRO A 270 -7.06 4.70 22.82
N ALA A 271 -7.67 5.30 21.82
CA ALA A 271 -7.10 6.41 21.03
C ALA A 271 -7.25 7.76 21.77
N LEU A 272 -6.53 7.94 22.87
CA LEU A 272 -6.69 9.12 23.75
C LEU A 272 -6.42 10.44 23.02
N GLY A 273 -5.44 10.49 22.13
CA GLY A 273 -5.11 11.71 21.37
C GLY A 273 -6.20 12.14 20.40
N LEU A 274 -6.89 11.19 19.77
CA LEU A 274 -7.99 11.47 18.85
C LEU A 274 -9.31 11.77 19.57
N SER A 275 -9.48 11.31 20.81
CA SER A 275 -10.69 11.59 21.59
C SER A 275 -10.84 13.09 21.91
N LEU A 276 -9.75 13.86 21.91
CA LEU A 276 -9.77 15.31 22.07
C LEU A 276 -10.25 16.05 20.81
N ILE A 277 -10.25 15.42 19.65
CA ILE A 277 -10.76 15.96 18.38
C ILE A 277 -12.29 15.86 18.32
N HIS A 278 -12.90 15.05 19.16
CA HIS A 278 -14.34 14.88 19.27
C HIS A 278 -15.02 15.83 20.26
N ILE A 279 -14.26 16.66 20.92
CA ILE A 279 -14.76 17.76 21.77
C ILE A 279 -14.79 19.05 20.92
#